data_68c5f67a51a1b9645650b1668b4601da
#
_entry.id   68c5f67a51a1b9645650b1668b4601da
#
_cell.length_a   1.000
_cell.length_b   1.000
_cell.length_c   1.000
_cell.angle_alpha   90.00
_cell.angle_beta   90.00
_cell.angle_gamma   90.00
#
_symmetry.space_group_name_H-M   'P 1'
#
loop_
_entity.id
_entity.type
_entity.pdbx_description
1 polymer ?
#
loop_
_entity_poly.entity_id
_entity_poly.type
_entity_poly.pdbx_seq_one_letter_code
_entity_poly.pdbx_strand_id
1 'polypeptide(L)'
;MLTLDLTSAPRWHDLAPGVRVQLRPLTTALMVSARSDPVVEAVPGDASDEERAAAFATALARRAVLAWEGIGDAEGNPIDPSPEAIDALLDIWPIFELFQLTYVSKGLLLEQEKNVSALSPNGPSAGASDTAKPAKRRAKTARRG
;
A
#
# COMPACT_ATOMS: atom_id res chain seq x y z
N MET A 1 10.99 -18.94 2.90
CA MET A 1 9.82 -19.55 3.57
C MET A 1 8.99 -18.45 4.20
N LEU A 2 7.68 -18.49 4.02
CA LEU A 2 6.77 -17.56 4.68
C LEU A 2 6.48 -18.05 6.09
N THR A 3 6.64 -17.17 7.06
CA THR A 3 6.30 -17.48 8.45
C THR A 3 5.03 -16.74 8.84
N LEU A 4 4.19 -17.38 9.62
CA LEU A 4 2.91 -16.82 10.03
C LEU A 4 2.97 -16.40 11.48
N ASP A 5 2.55 -15.17 11.75
CA ASP A 5 2.36 -14.69 13.12
C ASP A 5 0.91 -14.97 13.52
N LEU A 6 0.72 -16.02 14.26
CA LEU A 6 -0.62 -16.45 14.65
C LEU A 6 -1.18 -15.66 15.83
N THR A 7 -0.37 -14.79 16.43
CA THR A 7 -0.85 -13.98 17.56
C THR A 7 -1.67 -12.78 17.12
N SER A 8 -1.45 -12.29 15.89
CA SER A 8 -2.13 -11.11 15.33
C SER A 8 -2.04 -9.90 16.26
N ALA A 9 -0.92 -9.75 16.94
CA ALA A 9 -0.75 -8.67 17.92
C ALA A 9 -0.52 -7.34 17.20
N PRO A 10 -1.13 -6.24 17.69
CA PRO A 10 -0.84 -4.90 17.15
C PRO A 10 0.62 -4.54 17.39
N ARG A 11 1.17 -3.73 16.50
CA ARG A 11 2.57 -3.32 16.57
C ARG A 11 2.69 -1.81 16.56
N TRP A 12 3.76 -1.33 17.19
CA TRP A 12 4.08 0.09 17.20
C TRP A 12 4.96 0.44 16.00
N HIS A 13 4.67 1.57 15.38
CA HIS A 13 5.42 2.08 14.22
C HIS A 13 5.81 3.52 14.47
N ASP A 14 7.06 3.85 14.24
CA ASP A 14 7.55 5.22 14.37
C ASP A 14 7.21 5.99 13.08
N LEU A 15 6.55 7.12 13.23
CA LEU A 15 6.17 7.96 12.08
C LEU A 15 6.93 9.27 12.03
N ALA A 16 7.54 9.66 13.14
CA ALA A 16 8.40 10.85 13.25
C ALA A 16 9.15 10.74 14.57
N PRO A 17 10.21 11.55 14.78
CA PRO A 17 10.87 11.56 16.07
C PRO A 17 9.87 11.84 17.20
N GLY A 18 9.76 10.91 18.14
CA GLY A 18 8.82 11.03 19.25
C GLY A 18 7.36 10.77 18.92
N VAL A 19 7.04 10.43 17.69
CA VAL A 19 5.67 10.13 17.27
C VAL A 19 5.58 8.69 16.81
N ARG A 20 4.73 7.91 17.47
CA ARG A 20 4.51 6.53 17.05
C ARG A 20 3.04 6.14 17.19
N VAL A 21 2.64 5.19 16.39
CA VAL A 21 1.26 4.70 16.37
C VAL A 21 1.24 3.19 16.52
N GLN A 22 0.22 2.70 17.20
CA GLN A 22 -0.02 1.27 17.32
C GLN A 22 -1.05 0.88 16.27
N LEU A 23 -0.69 -0.04 15.40
CA LEU A 23 -1.50 -0.44 14.26
C LEU A 23 -1.88 -1.92 14.35
N ARG A 24 -3.09 -2.23 13.93
CA ARG A 24 -3.52 -3.61 13.75
C ARG A 24 -2.70 -4.26 12.65
N PRO A 25 -2.50 -5.57 12.71
CA PRO A 25 -1.88 -6.27 11.59
C PRO A 25 -2.68 -6.03 10.29
N LEU A 26 -1.97 -5.93 9.18
CA LEU A 26 -2.59 -5.69 7.88
C LEU A 26 -3.14 -7.00 7.33
N THR A 27 -4.40 -7.26 7.62
CA THR A 27 -5.08 -8.49 7.22
C THR A 27 -5.92 -8.26 5.97
N THR A 28 -6.30 -9.35 5.32
CA THR A 28 -7.23 -9.30 4.18
C THR A 28 -8.53 -8.62 4.57
N ALA A 29 -9.07 -8.96 5.74
CA ALA A 29 -10.33 -8.37 6.20
C ALA A 29 -10.20 -6.86 6.37
N LEU A 30 -9.07 -6.40 6.91
CA LEU A 30 -8.83 -4.97 7.08
C LEU A 30 -8.72 -4.27 5.75
N MET A 31 -8.01 -4.87 4.79
CA MET A 31 -7.86 -4.31 3.45
C MET A 31 -9.20 -4.23 2.72
N VAL A 32 -10.00 -5.29 2.79
CA VAL A 32 -11.31 -5.30 2.15
C VAL A 32 -12.22 -4.23 2.75
N SER A 33 -12.20 -4.11 4.08
CA SER A 33 -12.99 -3.10 4.76
C SER A 33 -12.61 -1.69 4.32
N ALA A 34 -11.30 -1.43 4.23
CA ALA A 34 -10.83 -0.10 3.80
C ALA A 34 -11.21 0.20 2.35
N ARG A 35 -11.12 -0.78 1.47
CA ARG A 35 -11.49 -0.60 0.06
C ARG A 35 -12.97 -0.30 -0.13
N SER A 36 -13.80 -0.77 0.79
CA SER A 36 -15.24 -0.54 0.72
C SER A 36 -15.67 0.73 1.47
N ASP A 37 -14.72 1.50 1.97
CA ASP A 37 -15.03 2.72 2.69
C ASP A 37 -15.68 3.75 1.76
N PRO A 38 -16.74 4.44 2.20
CA PRO A 38 -17.38 5.46 1.36
C PRO A 38 -16.43 6.53 0.85
N VAL A 39 -15.40 6.89 1.63
CA VAL A 39 -14.40 7.87 1.21
C VAL A 39 -13.63 7.36 -0.01
N VAL A 40 -13.29 6.07 -0.01
CA VAL A 40 -12.59 5.45 -1.14
C VAL A 40 -13.52 5.34 -2.35
N GLU A 41 -14.75 4.92 -2.11
CA GLU A 41 -15.72 4.75 -3.20
C GLU A 41 -16.14 6.07 -3.82
N ALA A 42 -16.06 7.16 -3.06
CA ALA A 42 -16.40 8.48 -3.55
C ALA A 42 -15.31 9.11 -4.41
N VAL A 43 -14.13 8.51 -4.50
CA VAL A 43 -13.06 9.04 -5.34
C VAL A 43 -13.49 8.98 -6.81
N PRO A 44 -13.40 10.11 -7.55
CA PRO A 44 -13.83 10.12 -8.95
C PRO A 44 -13.05 9.14 -9.81
N GLY A 45 -13.68 8.62 -10.86
CA GLY A 45 -13.03 7.68 -11.74
C GLY A 45 -11.82 8.23 -12.47
N ASP A 46 -11.76 9.55 -12.64
CA ASP A 46 -10.65 10.23 -13.30
C ASP A 46 -9.61 10.77 -12.33
N ALA A 47 -9.73 10.45 -11.04
CA ALA A 47 -8.75 10.87 -10.05
C ALA A 47 -7.40 10.21 -10.30
N SER A 48 -6.34 10.87 -9.86
CA SER A 48 -4.99 10.33 -9.98
C SER A 48 -4.78 9.13 -9.07
N ASP A 49 -3.74 8.36 -9.36
CA ASP A 49 -3.37 7.23 -8.51
C ASP A 49 -3.01 7.73 -7.10
N GLU A 50 -2.38 8.89 -7.01
CA GLU A 50 -2.04 9.48 -5.71
C GLU A 50 -3.28 9.83 -4.90
N GLU A 51 -4.30 10.36 -5.55
CA GLU A 51 -5.55 10.68 -4.85
C GLU A 51 -6.24 9.41 -4.34
N ARG A 52 -6.25 8.36 -5.14
CA ARG A 52 -6.81 7.08 -4.72
C ARG A 52 -6.02 6.49 -3.57
N ALA A 53 -4.69 6.55 -3.66
CA ALA A 53 -3.82 6.04 -2.62
C ALA A 53 -4.02 6.79 -1.30
N ALA A 54 -4.17 8.12 -1.37
CA ALA A 54 -4.40 8.92 -0.18
C ALA A 54 -5.74 8.57 0.48
N ALA A 55 -6.79 8.43 -0.31
CA ALA A 55 -8.10 8.06 0.22
C ALA A 55 -8.06 6.67 0.87
N PHE A 56 -7.41 5.72 0.22
CA PHE A 56 -7.29 4.37 0.75
C PHE A 56 -6.47 4.34 2.04
N ALA A 57 -5.34 5.05 2.05
CA ALA A 57 -4.48 5.09 3.23
C ALA A 57 -5.21 5.71 4.42
N THR A 58 -5.99 6.75 4.19
CA THR A 58 -6.79 7.39 5.23
C THR A 58 -7.85 6.43 5.77
N ALA A 59 -8.56 5.76 4.89
CA ALA A 59 -9.56 4.78 5.30
C ALA A 59 -8.94 3.64 6.10
N LEU A 60 -7.78 3.19 5.66
CA LEU A 60 -7.04 2.12 6.35
C LEU A 60 -6.58 2.58 7.72
N ALA A 61 -6.02 3.78 7.80
CA ALA A 61 -5.54 4.33 9.08
C ALA A 61 -6.65 4.46 10.11
N ARG A 62 -7.82 4.93 9.70
CA ARG A 62 -8.96 5.06 10.61
C ARG A 62 -9.35 3.73 11.23
N ARG A 63 -9.13 2.63 10.52
CA ARG A 63 -9.45 1.29 11.00
C ARG A 63 -8.31 0.66 11.77
N ALA A 64 -7.08 1.00 11.40
CA ALA A 64 -5.89 0.31 11.91
C ALA A 64 -5.33 0.94 13.17
N VAL A 65 -5.45 2.26 13.34
CA VAL A 65 -4.84 2.96 14.48
C VAL A 65 -5.62 2.65 15.74
N LEU A 66 -4.92 2.08 16.71
CA LEU A 66 -5.51 1.74 18.01
C LEU A 66 -5.11 2.73 19.10
N ALA A 67 -3.88 3.21 19.03
CA ALA A 67 -3.33 4.12 20.04
C ALA A 67 -2.16 4.86 19.40
N TRP A 68 -1.73 5.94 20.04
CA TRP A 68 -0.53 6.63 19.61
C TRP A 68 0.13 7.36 20.78
N GLU A 69 1.36 7.80 20.54
CA GLU A 69 2.14 8.58 21.49
C GLU A 69 2.80 9.74 20.76
N GLY A 70 2.96 10.85 21.47
CA GLY A 70 3.63 12.02 20.92
C GLY A 70 2.77 12.90 20.06
N ILE A 71 1.44 12.77 20.15
CA ILE A 71 0.50 13.56 19.36
C ILE A 71 -0.42 14.31 20.31
N GLY A 72 -0.52 15.62 20.10
CA GLY A 72 -1.34 16.49 20.93
C GLY A 72 -2.09 17.52 20.11
N ASP A 73 -2.93 18.28 20.80
CA ASP A 73 -3.68 19.37 20.19
C ASP A 73 -2.80 20.62 20.03
N ALA A 74 -3.40 21.72 19.57
CA ALA A 74 -2.66 22.95 19.33
C ALA A 74 -2.06 23.55 20.59
N GLU A 75 -2.59 23.20 21.75
CA GLU A 75 -2.09 23.67 23.04
C GLU A 75 -1.04 22.73 23.63
N GLY A 76 -0.77 21.63 22.96
CA GLY A 76 0.22 20.66 23.43
C GLY A 76 -0.32 19.60 24.37
N ASN A 77 -1.63 19.52 24.54
CA ASN A 77 -2.23 18.47 25.37
C ASN A 77 -2.37 17.18 24.57
N PRO A 78 -1.98 16.03 25.15
CA PRO A 78 -2.16 14.76 24.44
C PRO A 78 -3.61 14.54 24.07
N ILE A 79 -3.85 13.99 22.89
CA ILE A 79 -5.19 13.64 22.42
C ILE A 79 -5.23 12.18 22.01
N ASP A 80 -6.40 11.59 22.12
CA ASP A 80 -6.62 10.21 21.69
C ASP A 80 -6.89 10.15 20.18
N PRO A 81 -6.62 9.02 19.53
CA PRO A 81 -6.98 8.85 18.13
C PRO A 81 -8.48 9.02 17.92
N SER A 82 -8.81 9.73 16.85
CA SER A 82 -10.20 9.90 16.39
C SER A 82 -10.12 10.01 14.87
N PRO A 83 -11.23 9.82 14.14
CA PRO A 83 -11.18 9.98 12.69
C PRO A 83 -10.62 11.34 12.27
N GLU A 84 -11.01 12.40 12.93
CA GLU A 84 -10.53 13.75 12.62
C GLU A 84 -9.04 13.90 12.90
N ALA A 85 -8.59 13.38 14.05
CA ALA A 85 -7.19 13.48 14.42
C ALA A 85 -6.31 12.62 13.52
N ILE A 86 -6.79 11.45 13.12
CA ILE A 86 -6.08 10.58 12.20
C ILE A 86 -5.95 11.25 10.82
N ASP A 87 -7.02 11.86 10.33
CA ASP A 87 -6.97 12.58 9.07
C ASP A 87 -5.95 13.73 9.14
N ALA A 88 -5.97 14.48 10.23
CA ALA A 88 -5.03 15.59 10.41
C ALA A 88 -3.59 15.09 10.48
N LEU A 89 -3.36 13.95 11.12
CA LEU A 89 -2.03 13.37 11.20
C LEU A 89 -1.52 12.98 9.81
N LEU A 90 -2.36 12.33 9.01
CA LEU A 90 -1.97 11.89 7.68
C LEU A 90 -1.91 13.04 6.68
N ASP A 91 -2.43 14.20 7.03
CA ASP A 91 -2.30 15.39 6.20
C ASP A 91 -0.89 15.99 6.27
N ILE A 92 -0.09 15.53 7.20
CA ILE A 92 1.31 15.92 7.31
C ILE A 92 2.12 15.03 6.39
N TRP A 93 2.64 15.61 5.29
CA TRP A 93 3.23 14.84 4.21
C TRP A 93 4.31 13.84 4.64
N PRO A 94 5.32 14.21 5.43
CA PRO A 94 6.34 13.22 5.82
C PRO A 94 5.76 12.05 6.61
N ILE A 95 4.74 12.30 7.42
CA ILE A 95 4.08 11.24 8.19
C ILE A 95 3.29 10.34 7.27
N PHE A 96 2.56 10.92 6.31
CA PHE A 96 1.82 10.14 5.32
C PHE A 96 2.76 9.23 4.53
N GLU A 97 3.87 9.78 4.05
CA GLU A 97 4.84 8.99 3.29
C GLU A 97 5.37 7.82 4.11
N LEU A 98 5.72 8.06 5.35
CA LEU A 98 6.27 6.99 6.19
C LEU A 98 5.21 5.94 6.50
N PHE A 99 3.97 6.35 6.73
CA PHE A 99 2.87 5.42 6.91
C PHE A 99 2.69 4.54 5.68
N GLN A 100 2.72 5.13 4.49
CA GLN A 100 2.66 4.39 3.24
C GLN A 100 3.79 3.37 3.14
N LEU A 101 5.02 3.79 3.41
CA LEU A 101 6.18 2.94 3.26
C LEU A 101 6.24 1.82 4.30
N THR A 102 5.92 2.13 5.55
CA THR A 102 6.14 1.18 6.64
C THR A 102 4.95 0.27 6.89
N TYR A 103 3.76 0.67 6.49
CA TYR A 103 2.57 -0.11 6.76
C TYR A 103 1.89 -0.57 5.49
N VAL A 104 1.45 0.36 4.65
CA VAL A 104 0.64 0.02 3.46
C VAL A 104 1.47 -0.71 2.42
N SER A 105 2.60 -0.16 2.02
CA SER A 105 3.43 -0.73 0.96
C SER A 105 4.05 -2.06 1.36
N LYS A 106 4.32 -2.24 2.64
CA LYS A 106 4.91 -3.48 3.12
C LYS A 106 3.99 -4.67 2.87
N GLY A 107 2.69 -4.48 3.13
CA GLY A 107 1.72 -5.52 2.83
C GLY A 107 1.60 -5.79 1.34
N LEU A 108 1.60 -4.72 0.55
CA LEU A 108 1.52 -4.86 -0.90
C LEU A 108 2.75 -5.53 -1.49
N LEU A 109 3.93 -5.22 -0.96
CA LEU A 109 5.16 -5.87 -1.40
C LEU A 109 5.14 -7.36 -1.14
N LEU A 110 4.64 -7.76 0.00
CA LEU A 110 4.53 -9.18 0.32
C LEU A 110 3.59 -9.88 -0.67
N GLU A 111 2.47 -9.25 -1.00
CA GLU A 111 1.58 -9.80 -2.02
C GLU A 111 2.26 -9.88 -3.37
N GLN A 112 2.99 -8.86 -3.77
CA GLN A 112 3.70 -8.86 -5.03
C GLN A 112 4.76 -9.96 -5.09
N GLU A 113 5.49 -10.15 -4.02
CA GLU A 113 6.48 -11.22 -3.96
C GLU A 113 5.84 -12.59 -4.13
N LYS A 114 4.71 -12.82 -3.51
CA LYS A 114 3.99 -14.06 -3.68
C LYS A 114 3.52 -14.24 -5.12
N ASN A 115 2.99 -13.20 -5.71
CA ASN A 115 2.52 -13.24 -7.09
C ASN A 115 3.67 -13.45 -8.08
N VAL A 116 4.77 -12.76 -7.87
CA VAL A 116 5.94 -12.91 -8.71
C VAL A 116 6.47 -14.33 -8.62
N SER A 117 6.53 -14.90 -7.43
CA SER A 117 6.96 -16.29 -7.27
C SER A 117 6.05 -17.26 -8.00
N ALA A 118 4.75 -17.00 -7.97
CA ALA A 118 3.78 -17.85 -8.66
C ALA A 118 3.88 -17.69 -10.17
N LEU A 119 4.23 -16.51 -10.65
CA LEU A 119 4.22 -16.19 -12.07
C LEU A 119 5.57 -16.35 -12.75
N SER A 120 6.63 -16.46 -11.98
CA SER A 120 7.97 -16.43 -12.57
C SER A 120 8.20 -17.50 -13.63
N PRO A 121 7.62 -18.68 -13.55
CA PRO A 121 7.78 -19.62 -14.64
C PRO A 121 7.19 -19.11 -15.95
N ASN A 122 6.22 -18.24 -15.87
CA ASN A 122 5.59 -17.70 -17.03
C ASN A 122 6.24 -16.45 -17.49
N GLY A 123 6.71 -15.81 -16.56
CA GLY A 123 7.02 -14.48 -16.75
C GLY A 123 7.95 -14.23 -17.78
N PRO A 124 8.62 -14.70 -17.89
CA PRO A 124 9.34 -14.09 -18.80
C PRO A 124 9.12 -14.56 -20.01
N SER A 125 8.65 -14.92 -19.81
CA SER A 125 8.67 -15.13 -20.82
C SER A 125 8.20 -14.47 -21.60
N ALA A 126 7.83 -14.38 -21.24
CA ALA A 126 7.31 -13.80 -22.10
C ALA A 126 8.00 -13.09 -22.88
N GLY A 127 8.23 -13.09 -22.63
CA GLY A 127 8.64 -12.34 -23.33
C GLY A 127 9.14 -12.56 -24.23
N ALA A 128 9.17 -12.91 -24.12
CA ALA A 128 9.72 -12.90 -24.87
C ALA A 128 9.50 -13.03 -25.93
N SER A 129 9.23 -13.04 -25.88
CA SER A 129 9.15 -13.06 -26.82
C SER A 129 9.22 -12.74 -27.66
N ASP A 130 9.10 -12.58 -27.67
CA ASP A 130 9.11 -12.25 -28.63
C ASP A 130 9.64 -12.11 -29.41
N THR A 131 9.63 -12.23 -29.29
CA THR A 131 10.08 -12.11 -30.06
C THR A 131 10.44 -12.27 -30.87
N ALA A 132 10.24 -12.37 -30.94
CA ALA A 132 10.55 -12.47 -31.77
C ALA A 132 10.62 -12.45 -32.67
N LYS A 133 10.39 -12.45 -32.74
CA LYS A 133 10.41 -12.37 -33.66
C LYS A 133 10.88 -12.22 -34.53
N PRO A 134 10.78 -12.25 -34.56
CA PRO A 134 11.16 -12.16 -35.49
C PRO A 134 11.53 -12.25 -36.31
N ALA A 135 11.41 -12.30 -36.32
CA ALA A 135 11.70 -12.30 -37.16
C ALA A 135 11.81 -12.38 -37.94
N LYS A 136 11.42 -12.44 -37.86
CA LYS A 136 11.41 -12.37 -38.72
C LYS A 136 11.65 -12.23 -39.50
N ARG A 137 11.50 -12.26 -39.45
CA ARG A 137 11.63 -12.13 -40.37
C ARG A 137 11.99 -12.04 -41.14
N ARG A 138 11.84 -12.13 -41.03
CA ARG A 138 12.08 -12.05 -42.02
C ARG A 138 12.52 -12.01 -42.81
N ALA A 139 12.45 -12.06 -42.85
CA ALA A 139 12.77 -12.03 -43.80
C ALA A 139 13.05 -12.10 -44.53
N LYS A 140 12.66 -12.06 -44.57
CA LYS A 140 12.77 -11.98 -45.48
C LYS A 140 13.02 -11.97 -46.32
N THR A 141 12.81 -12.10 -46.19
CA THR A 141 12.89 -11.99 -47.15
C THR A 141 13.14 -11.88 -47.88
N ALA A 142 12.96 -11.72 -47.89
CA ALA A 142 13.07 -11.49 -48.83
C ALA A 142 13.47 -11.47 -49.49
N ARG A 143 13.33 -11.49 -49.71
CA ARG A 143 13.61 -11.39 -50.70
C ARG A 143 13.97 -11.38 -51.59
N ARG A 144 13.90 -11.36 -51.76
CA ARG A 144 14.13 -11.45 -52.84
C ARG A 144 14.05 -11.44 -53.58
N GLY A 145 13.70 -11.39 -53.19
CA GLY A 145 13.49 -11.28 -54.02
C GLY A 145 13.43 -11.52 -54.94
#